data_0491113ed79f7950f1f9ec76dd177535
#
_entry.id   0491113ed79f7950f1f9ec76dd177535
#
_cell.length_a   1.000
_cell.length_b   1.000
_cell.length_c   1.000
_cell.angle_alpha   90.00
_cell.angle_beta   90.00
_cell.angle_gamma   90.00
#
_symmetry.space_group_name_H-M   'P 1'
#
loop_
_entity.id
_entity.type
_entity.pdbx_description
1 polymer ?
#
loop_
_entity_poly.entity_id
_entity_poly.type
_entity_poly.pdbx_seq_one_letter_code
_entity_poly.pdbx_strand_id
1 'polypeptide(L)'
;MHYRTRLGLLVAVAALVGTGKAAGQEKAAPAGVTPAAIAKGDTIFHKTGLCYACHGSNAEGAVGPNLTDAEWLQGDGSYDMIVATVTSGVPADKAKKGIAMPPKGGSAISDEDVKAVAAYVYSLGHK
;
A
#
# COMPACT_ATOMS: atom_id res chain seq x y z
N MET A 1 -16.95 51.95 -64.22
CA MET A 1 -16.38 51.90 -62.87
C MET A 1 -17.04 50.70 -62.16
N HIS A 2 -16.29 49.59 -62.04
CA HIS A 2 -16.79 48.35 -61.44
C HIS A 2 -16.13 48.16 -60.08
N TYR A 3 -16.87 48.38 -59.02
CA TYR A 3 -16.47 48.02 -57.67
C TYR A 3 -16.75 46.53 -57.45
N ARG A 4 -15.69 45.74 -57.33
CA ARG A 4 -15.77 44.33 -56.93
C ARG A 4 -15.61 44.25 -55.41
N THR A 5 -16.71 44.08 -54.73
CA THR A 5 -16.77 43.84 -53.30
C THR A 5 -16.27 42.37 -53.04
N ARG A 6 -15.12 42.22 -52.39
CA ARG A 6 -14.65 40.91 -51.95
C ARG A 6 -15.23 40.65 -50.53
N LEU A 7 -16.14 39.71 -50.47
CA LEU A 7 -16.69 39.23 -49.20
C LEU A 7 -15.65 38.26 -48.57
N GLY A 8 -15.02 38.76 -47.48
CA GLY A 8 -14.10 37.96 -46.70
C GLY A 8 -14.84 36.99 -45.80
N LEU A 9 -14.60 35.68 -46.00
CA LEU A 9 -15.16 34.60 -45.21
C LEU A 9 -14.30 34.48 -43.90
N LEU A 10 -14.86 34.94 -42.77
CA LEU A 10 -14.27 34.74 -41.46
C LEU A 10 -14.56 33.31 -41.00
N VAL A 11 -13.56 32.47 -41.02
CA VAL A 11 -13.61 31.13 -40.43
C VAL A 11 -13.32 31.28 -38.94
N ALA A 12 -14.38 31.15 -38.14
CA ALA A 12 -14.25 31.08 -36.69
C ALA A 12 -13.75 29.67 -36.29
N VAL A 13 -12.51 29.57 -35.87
CA VAL A 13 -11.96 28.34 -35.27
C VAL A 13 -12.43 28.30 -33.82
N ALA A 14 -13.42 27.47 -33.55
CA ALA A 14 -13.85 27.16 -32.19
C ALA A 14 -12.80 26.22 -31.56
N ALA A 15 -11.99 26.76 -30.64
CA ALA A 15 -11.10 25.98 -29.81
C ALA A 15 -11.95 25.20 -28.80
N LEU A 16 -12.08 23.88 -28.98
CA LEU A 16 -12.60 22.99 -27.97
C LEU A 16 -11.54 22.89 -26.83
N VAL A 17 -11.77 23.66 -25.77
CA VAL A 17 -11.07 23.46 -24.51
C VAL A 17 -11.62 22.18 -23.88
N GLY A 18 -10.93 21.06 -24.11
CA GLY A 18 -11.19 19.83 -23.41
C GLY A 18 -10.88 20.02 -21.92
N THR A 19 -11.92 20.06 -21.09
CA THR A 19 -11.76 19.96 -19.64
C THR A 19 -11.29 18.56 -19.31
N GLY A 20 -9.97 18.36 -19.32
CA GLY A 20 -9.34 17.17 -18.77
C GLY A 20 -9.68 17.09 -17.28
N LYS A 21 -10.55 16.14 -16.93
CA LYS A 21 -10.78 15.75 -15.54
C LYS A 21 -9.41 15.36 -14.99
N ALA A 22 -8.89 16.13 -14.05
CA ALA A 22 -7.69 15.76 -13.29
C ALA A 22 -8.04 14.46 -12.56
N ALA A 23 -7.52 13.31 -13.07
CA ALA A 23 -7.49 12.08 -12.33
C ALA A 23 -6.67 12.36 -11.07
N GLY A 24 -7.31 12.23 -9.89
CA GLY A 24 -6.62 12.36 -8.63
C GLY A 24 -5.38 11.47 -8.68
N GLN A 25 -4.22 12.02 -8.36
CA GLN A 25 -2.99 11.27 -8.27
C GLN A 25 -3.15 10.28 -7.12
N GLU A 26 -3.58 9.08 -7.45
CA GLU A 26 -3.49 7.93 -6.57
C GLU A 26 -1.99 7.78 -6.24
N LYS A 27 -1.63 7.98 -4.98
CA LYS A 27 -0.25 7.91 -4.55
C LYS A 27 0.28 6.53 -4.95
N ALA A 28 1.22 6.49 -5.88
CA ALA A 28 1.79 5.24 -6.37
C ALA A 28 2.29 4.40 -5.19
N ALA A 29 1.97 3.11 -5.20
CA ALA A 29 2.44 2.19 -4.17
C ALA A 29 3.98 2.14 -4.17
N PRO A 30 4.62 1.91 -3.02
CA PRO A 30 6.07 1.75 -2.94
C PRO A 30 6.57 0.65 -3.90
N ALA A 31 7.80 0.79 -4.42
CA ALA A 31 8.36 -0.11 -5.44
C ALA A 31 8.33 -1.60 -5.04
N GLY A 32 8.43 -1.93 -3.74
CA GLY A 32 8.33 -3.29 -3.22
C GLY A 32 6.89 -3.83 -3.12
N VAL A 33 5.88 -2.97 -3.28
CA VAL A 33 4.46 -3.34 -3.16
C VAL A 33 3.89 -3.59 -4.56
N THR A 34 4.13 -4.78 -5.08
CA THR A 34 3.64 -5.22 -6.39
C THR A 34 2.54 -6.28 -6.22
N PRO A 35 1.65 -6.49 -7.19
CA PRO A 35 0.66 -7.56 -7.13
C PRO A 35 1.27 -8.94 -6.86
N ALA A 36 2.43 -9.24 -7.45
CA ALA A 36 3.14 -10.50 -7.21
C ALA A 36 3.69 -10.60 -5.78
N ALA A 37 4.26 -9.52 -5.24
CA ALA A 37 4.73 -9.48 -3.87
C ALA A 37 3.58 -9.61 -2.87
N ILE A 38 2.45 -8.96 -3.11
CA ILE A 38 1.24 -9.06 -2.29
C ILE A 38 0.72 -10.50 -2.26
N ALA A 39 0.59 -11.15 -3.42
CA ALA A 39 0.12 -12.55 -3.49
C ALA A 39 1.07 -13.54 -2.81
N LYS A 40 2.38 -13.35 -2.96
CA LYS A 40 3.40 -14.12 -2.22
C LYS A 40 3.28 -13.88 -0.72
N GLY A 41 3.14 -12.61 -0.32
CA GLY A 41 3.00 -12.18 1.08
C GLY A 41 1.77 -12.74 1.76
N ASP A 42 0.64 -12.78 1.07
CA ASP A 42 -0.59 -13.43 1.53
C ASP A 42 -0.34 -14.91 1.87
N THR A 43 0.30 -15.64 0.97
CA THR A 43 0.68 -17.05 1.21
C THR A 43 1.61 -17.19 2.41
N ILE A 44 2.61 -16.33 2.56
CA ILE A 44 3.53 -16.36 3.70
C ILE A 44 2.79 -16.05 5.01
N PHE A 45 1.93 -15.05 5.01
CA PHE A 45 1.14 -14.64 6.17
C PHE A 45 0.34 -15.81 6.76
N HIS A 46 -0.30 -16.61 5.88
CA HIS A 46 -1.19 -17.70 6.25
C HIS A 46 -0.49 -19.08 6.40
N LYS A 47 0.77 -19.20 6.02
CA LYS A 47 1.50 -20.47 6.05
C LYS A 47 2.83 -20.36 6.78
N THR A 48 3.90 -20.13 6.05
CA THR A 48 5.28 -20.23 6.57
C THR A 48 5.65 -19.14 7.57
N GLY A 49 5.05 -17.96 7.46
CA GLY A 49 5.29 -16.83 8.37
C GLY A 49 4.52 -16.91 9.67
N LEU A 50 3.45 -17.73 9.74
CA LEU A 50 2.58 -17.91 10.90
C LEU A 50 1.98 -16.61 11.47
N CYS A 51 1.93 -15.55 10.69
CA CYS A 51 1.50 -14.23 11.13
C CYS A 51 0.03 -14.24 11.58
N TYR A 52 -0.81 -15.03 10.90
CA TYR A 52 -2.23 -15.20 11.21
C TYR A 52 -2.47 -15.71 12.65
N ALA A 53 -1.53 -16.45 13.23
CA ALA A 53 -1.68 -17.01 14.58
C ALA A 53 -1.84 -15.91 15.65
N CYS A 54 -1.22 -14.75 15.43
CA CYS A 54 -1.33 -13.61 16.32
C CYS A 54 -2.23 -12.50 15.78
N HIS A 55 -2.23 -12.29 14.45
CA HIS A 55 -2.95 -11.18 13.83
C HIS A 55 -4.35 -11.55 13.34
N GLY A 56 -4.76 -12.80 13.45
CA GLY A 56 -6.04 -13.32 12.95
C GLY A 56 -5.96 -13.77 11.48
N SER A 57 -6.87 -14.65 11.09
CA SER A 57 -6.89 -15.23 9.75
C SER A 57 -7.18 -14.24 8.63
N ASN A 58 -7.83 -13.13 8.95
CA ASN A 58 -8.06 -12.01 8.02
C ASN A 58 -7.25 -10.76 8.43
N ALA A 59 -6.20 -10.93 9.23
CA ALA A 59 -5.39 -9.86 9.79
C ALA A 59 -6.19 -8.84 10.64
N GLU A 60 -7.37 -9.22 11.12
CA GLU A 60 -8.29 -8.40 11.89
C GLU A 60 -7.83 -8.12 13.32
N GLY A 61 -6.76 -8.77 13.74
CA GLY A 61 -6.26 -8.71 15.11
C GLY A 61 -6.81 -9.85 15.97
N ALA A 62 -5.97 -10.31 16.88
CA ALA A 62 -6.32 -11.27 17.93
C ALA A 62 -5.41 -10.98 19.14
N VAL A 63 -4.36 -11.77 19.36
CA VAL A 63 -3.29 -11.45 20.31
C VAL A 63 -2.51 -10.21 19.86
N GLY A 64 -2.18 -10.14 18.57
CA GLY A 64 -1.57 -9.00 17.92
C GLY A 64 -2.59 -7.93 17.49
N PRO A 65 -2.12 -6.77 17.02
CA PRO A 65 -3.00 -5.70 16.53
C PRO A 65 -3.70 -6.07 15.22
N ASN A 66 -4.81 -5.37 14.95
CA ASN A 66 -5.44 -5.33 13.64
C ASN A 66 -4.47 -4.70 12.61
N LEU A 67 -4.36 -5.31 11.44
CA LEU A 67 -3.50 -4.86 10.33
C LEU A 67 -4.31 -4.36 9.13
N THR A 68 -5.64 -4.33 9.25
CA THR A 68 -6.55 -3.97 8.15
C THR A 68 -7.06 -2.54 8.24
N ASP A 69 -6.83 -1.86 9.35
CA ASP A 69 -7.21 -0.47 9.57
C ASP A 69 -6.03 0.49 9.27
N ALA A 70 -6.29 1.78 9.36
CA ALA A 70 -5.29 2.82 9.14
C ALA A 70 -4.52 3.19 10.42
N GLU A 71 -4.76 2.52 11.53
CA GLU A 71 -4.09 2.78 12.80
C GLU A 71 -2.82 1.93 12.93
N TRP A 72 -1.68 2.56 12.87
CA TRP A 72 -0.37 1.90 13.03
C TRP A 72 0.16 2.07 14.44
N LEU A 73 0.28 0.97 15.15
CA LEU A 73 0.80 0.98 16.53
C LEU A 73 2.32 1.14 16.60
N GLN A 74 3.02 0.77 15.51
CA GLN A 74 4.47 0.91 15.38
C GLN A 74 4.77 1.70 14.12
N GLY A 75 5.42 2.85 14.28
CA GLY A 75 5.79 3.72 13.17
C GLY A 75 4.61 4.39 12.47
N ASP A 76 4.78 4.66 11.18
CA ASP A 76 3.86 5.43 10.34
C ASP A 76 3.08 4.57 9.32
N GLY A 77 3.24 3.24 9.36
CA GLY A 77 2.63 2.34 8.42
C GLY A 77 3.25 2.32 7.02
N SER A 78 4.36 3.00 6.81
CA SER A 78 5.10 2.91 5.55
C SER A 78 5.61 1.48 5.31
N TYR A 79 5.77 1.12 4.04
CA TYR A 79 6.28 -0.19 3.66
C TYR A 79 7.61 -0.52 4.34
N ASP A 80 8.54 0.43 4.36
CA ASP A 80 9.85 0.25 4.97
C ASP A 80 9.76 0.06 6.49
N MET A 81 8.84 0.76 7.14
CA MET A 81 8.60 0.59 8.58
C MET A 81 8.00 -0.78 8.88
N ILE A 82 7.10 -1.28 8.04
CA ILE A 82 6.53 -2.64 8.18
C ILE A 82 7.65 -3.68 8.00
N VAL A 83 8.50 -3.54 6.98
CA VAL A 83 9.67 -4.42 6.79
C VAL A 83 10.57 -4.42 8.03
N ALA A 84 10.90 -3.24 8.55
CA ALA A 84 11.74 -3.12 9.75
C ALA A 84 11.08 -3.78 10.98
N THR A 85 9.79 -3.56 11.18
CA THR A 85 9.03 -4.13 12.30
C THR A 85 8.98 -5.66 12.23
N VAL A 86 8.71 -6.23 11.06
CA VAL A 86 8.69 -7.70 10.88
C VAL A 86 10.09 -8.29 11.06
N THR A 87 11.11 -7.62 10.54
CA THR A 87 12.50 -8.08 10.68
C THR A 87 12.96 -8.12 12.12
N SER A 88 12.72 -7.05 12.87
CA SER A 88 13.27 -6.87 14.22
C SER A 88 12.31 -7.34 15.33
N GLY A 89 11.03 -7.50 15.01
CA GLY A 89 9.99 -7.71 16.01
C GLY A 89 9.72 -6.44 16.84
N VAL A 90 8.90 -6.61 17.86
CA VAL A 90 8.55 -5.56 18.82
C VAL A 90 8.69 -6.14 20.24
N PRO A 91 9.62 -5.69 21.07
CA PRO A 91 9.76 -6.18 22.44
C PRO A 91 8.56 -5.76 23.29
N ALA A 92 8.28 -6.53 24.34
CA ALA A 92 7.06 -6.37 25.15
C ALA A 92 6.91 -4.97 25.77
N ASP A 93 8.01 -4.36 26.19
CA ASP A 93 8.05 -3.00 26.76
C ASP A 93 7.71 -1.89 25.74
N LYS A 94 7.82 -2.17 24.46
CA LYS A 94 7.45 -1.27 23.36
C LYS A 94 6.13 -1.66 22.67
N ALA A 95 5.62 -2.84 22.94
CA ALA A 95 4.37 -3.32 22.39
C ALA A 95 3.17 -2.67 23.06
N LYS A 96 2.38 -1.89 22.34
CA LYS A 96 1.22 -1.16 22.92
C LYS A 96 0.18 -2.07 23.55
N LYS A 97 0.11 -3.35 23.13
CA LYS A 97 -0.74 -4.38 23.79
C LYS A 97 0.01 -5.19 24.84
N GLY A 98 1.25 -4.87 25.15
CA GLY A 98 2.06 -5.55 26.16
C GLY A 98 2.53 -6.95 25.77
N ILE A 99 2.29 -7.38 24.54
CA ILE A 99 2.67 -8.70 24.01
C ILE A 99 3.72 -8.50 22.95
N ALA A 100 4.89 -9.09 23.12
CA ALA A 100 5.98 -9.01 22.18
C ALA A 100 5.60 -9.64 20.83
N MET A 101 6.02 -9.00 19.74
CA MET A 101 6.10 -9.64 18.44
C MET A 101 7.53 -10.14 18.25
N PRO A 102 7.78 -11.44 18.16
CA PRO A 102 9.14 -11.93 17.90
C PRO A 102 9.60 -11.54 16.49
N PRO A 103 10.92 -11.42 16.24
CA PRO A 103 11.46 -11.22 14.90
C PRO A 103 10.89 -12.24 13.92
N LYS A 104 10.43 -11.77 12.75
CA LYS A 104 9.81 -12.60 11.71
C LYS A 104 8.60 -13.43 12.20
N GLY A 105 7.91 -12.94 13.22
CA GLY A 105 6.81 -13.68 13.84
C GLY A 105 7.22 -14.98 14.53
N GLY A 106 8.51 -15.15 14.84
CA GLY A 106 9.09 -16.40 15.37
C GLY A 106 9.29 -17.48 14.32
N SER A 107 9.11 -17.18 13.05
CA SER A 107 9.32 -18.10 11.93
C SER A 107 10.71 -18.01 11.33
N ALA A 108 11.07 -18.95 10.44
CA ALA A 108 12.36 -18.99 9.75
C ALA A 108 12.28 -18.44 8.32
N ILE A 109 11.35 -17.52 8.05
CA ILE A 109 11.21 -16.91 6.72
C ILE A 109 12.44 -16.08 6.34
N SER A 110 12.76 -16.05 5.04
CA SER A 110 13.87 -15.26 4.50
C SER A 110 13.59 -13.76 4.53
N ASP A 111 14.62 -12.93 4.34
CA ASP A 111 14.44 -11.48 4.23
C ASP A 111 13.61 -11.09 2.99
N GLU A 112 13.68 -11.87 1.92
CA GLU A 112 12.81 -11.69 0.74
C GLU A 112 11.34 -12.02 1.07
N ASP A 113 11.11 -13.02 1.92
CA ASP A 113 9.77 -13.34 2.40
C ASP A 113 9.23 -12.26 3.33
N VAL A 114 10.09 -11.66 4.15
CA VAL A 114 9.73 -10.48 4.98
C VAL A 114 9.26 -9.33 4.10
N LYS A 115 9.97 -9.02 3.02
CA LYS A 115 9.55 -7.98 2.07
C LYS A 115 8.20 -8.30 1.43
N ALA A 116 7.97 -9.54 1.06
CA ALA A 116 6.71 -9.96 0.46
C ALA A 116 5.55 -9.87 1.47
N VAL A 117 5.71 -10.38 2.69
CA VAL A 117 4.66 -10.28 3.70
C VAL A 117 4.39 -8.84 4.11
N ALA A 118 5.42 -7.99 4.14
CA ALA A 118 5.25 -6.56 4.37
C ALA A 118 4.45 -5.88 3.25
N ALA A 119 4.61 -6.28 1.99
CA ALA A 119 3.80 -5.79 0.88
C ALA A 119 2.32 -6.18 1.02
N TYR A 120 2.04 -7.39 1.46
CA TYR A 120 0.69 -7.84 1.77
C TYR A 120 0.08 -7.00 2.91
N VAL A 121 0.77 -6.88 4.04
CA VAL A 121 0.30 -6.10 5.19
C VAL A 121 0.08 -4.63 4.82
N TYR A 122 1.01 -4.02 4.07
CA TYR A 122 0.85 -2.66 3.55
C TYR A 122 -0.45 -2.52 2.75
N SER A 123 -0.75 -3.47 1.87
CA SER A 123 -1.96 -3.45 1.04
C SER A 123 -3.26 -3.56 1.84
N LEU A 124 -3.23 -4.17 3.02
CA LEU A 124 -4.40 -4.30 3.90
C LEU A 124 -4.77 -2.98 4.57
N GLY A 125 -3.78 -2.20 5.02
CA GLY A 125 -3.99 -0.94 5.74
C GLY A 125 -4.07 0.29 4.83
N HIS A 126 -3.80 0.17 3.53
CA HIS A 126 -3.78 1.28 2.57
C HIS A 126 -4.77 1.03 1.41
N LYS A 127 -6.03 0.82 1.74
CA LYS A 127 -7.13 0.63 0.76
C LYS A 127 -7.72 1.96 0.32
#